data_53f77a25e66ef67621e5309b63cac8e8
#
_entry.id   53f77a25e66ef67621e5309b63cac8e8
#
_cell.length_a   1.000
_cell.length_b   1.000
_cell.length_c   1.000
_cell.angle_alpha   90.00
_cell.angle_beta   90.00
_cell.angle_gamma   90.00
#
_symmetry.space_group_name_H-M   'P 1'
#
loop_
_entity.id
_entity.type
_entity.pdbx_description
1 polymer ?
#
loop_
_entity_poly.entity_id
_entity_poly.type
_entity_poly.pdbx_seq_one_letter_code
_entity_poly.pdbx_strand_id
1 'polypeptide(L)'
;VADHCVAIDEVFHNGKTGEIYNVGGDKELNNLELANKICDILDELKPKKTKYSEQLTFVEDRKGHDFRYAVDFSKIHTELNWNPTKNFEGKLRETLKWCIDNE
;
A
#
# COMPACT_ATOMS: atom_id res chain seq x y z
N VAL A 1 2.04 -5.53 2.69
CA VAL A 1 3.10 -6.25 3.45
C VAL A 1 3.46 -7.55 2.76
N ALA A 2 2.51 -8.43 2.43
CA ALA A 2 2.80 -9.73 1.83
C ALA A 2 3.68 -9.65 0.57
N ASP A 3 3.34 -8.80 -0.39
CA ASP A 3 4.14 -8.59 -1.61
C ASP A 3 5.56 -8.13 -1.30
N HIS A 4 5.73 -7.29 -0.28
CA HIS A 4 7.04 -6.80 0.15
C HIS A 4 7.89 -7.93 0.79
N CYS A 5 7.26 -8.79 1.59
CA CYS A 5 7.94 -9.95 2.16
C CYS A 5 8.40 -10.94 1.07
N VAL A 6 7.58 -11.19 0.05
CA VAL A 6 7.97 -12.02 -1.10
C VAL A 6 9.14 -11.39 -1.85
N ALA A 7 9.14 -10.06 -2.06
CA ALA A 7 10.25 -9.37 -2.69
C ALA A 7 11.55 -9.51 -1.89
N ILE A 8 11.49 -9.37 -0.56
CA ILE A 8 12.67 -9.56 0.32
C ILE A 8 13.21 -10.98 0.20
N ASP A 9 12.34 -11.98 0.22
CA ASP A 9 12.70 -13.39 0.10
C ASP A 9 13.38 -13.68 -1.25
N GLU A 10 12.81 -13.16 -2.35
CA GLU A 10 13.41 -13.27 -3.68
C GLU A 10 14.78 -12.60 -3.76
N VAL A 11 14.94 -11.40 -3.21
CA VAL A 11 16.25 -10.73 -3.19
C VAL A 11 17.25 -11.50 -2.35
N PHE A 12 16.83 -12.03 -1.20
CA PHE A 12 17.71 -12.81 -0.31
C PHE A 12 18.25 -14.08 -1.02
N HIS A 13 17.40 -14.82 -1.71
CA HIS A 13 17.79 -16.10 -2.33
C HIS A 13 18.39 -15.95 -3.72
N ASN A 14 17.93 -14.98 -4.51
CA ASN A 14 18.22 -14.89 -5.95
C ASN A 14 18.85 -13.56 -6.37
N GLY A 15 18.93 -12.58 -5.46
CA GLY A 15 19.54 -11.29 -5.74
C GLY A 15 21.05 -11.36 -5.90
N LYS A 16 21.61 -10.44 -6.70
CA LYS A 16 23.06 -10.31 -6.84
C LYS A 16 23.65 -9.57 -5.65
N THR A 17 24.70 -10.11 -5.08
CA THR A 17 25.41 -9.49 -3.97
C THR A 17 25.92 -8.09 -4.31
N GLY A 18 25.66 -7.14 -3.45
CA GLY A 18 26.07 -5.73 -3.63
C GLY A 18 25.10 -4.89 -4.47
N GLU A 19 24.04 -5.47 -5.01
CA GLU A 19 23.03 -4.75 -5.81
C GLU A 19 21.91 -4.21 -4.92
N ILE A 20 21.26 -3.12 -5.40
CA ILE A 20 20.11 -2.50 -4.76
C ILE A 20 18.88 -2.79 -5.62
N TYR A 21 17.79 -3.21 -4.97
CA TYR A 21 16.50 -3.45 -5.60
C TYR A 21 15.44 -2.57 -4.98
N ASN A 22 14.79 -1.75 -5.81
CA ASN A 22 13.61 -1.00 -5.40
C ASN A 22 12.38 -1.91 -5.44
N VAL A 23 11.57 -1.84 -4.40
CA VAL A 23 10.32 -2.60 -4.28
C VAL A 23 9.15 -1.62 -4.11
N GLY A 24 8.22 -1.65 -5.03
CA GLY A 24 7.05 -0.79 -5.02
C GLY A 24 5.86 -1.39 -5.75
N GLY A 25 4.69 -0.80 -5.55
CA GLY A 25 3.48 -1.17 -6.28
C GLY A 25 3.30 -0.34 -7.55
N ASP A 26 2.44 -0.81 -8.43
CA ASP A 26 2.04 -0.14 -9.68
C ASP A 26 0.83 0.78 -9.51
N LYS A 27 0.26 0.85 -8.28
CA LYS A 27 -0.93 1.65 -7.99
C LYS A 27 -0.55 2.96 -7.30
N GLU A 28 -0.72 4.06 -8.02
CA GLU A 28 -0.58 5.40 -7.46
C GLU A 28 -1.96 5.95 -7.09
N LEU A 29 -2.10 6.41 -5.85
CA LEU A 29 -3.26 7.10 -5.33
C LEU A 29 -2.79 8.31 -4.54
N ASN A 30 -3.52 9.43 -4.63
CA ASN A 30 -3.30 10.51 -3.69
C ASN A 30 -3.87 10.16 -2.31
N ASN A 31 -3.46 10.91 -1.27
CA ASN A 31 -3.86 10.63 0.11
C ASN A 31 -5.38 10.67 0.30
N LEU A 32 -6.07 11.58 -0.37
CA LEU A 32 -7.53 11.72 -0.27
C LEU A 32 -8.25 10.55 -0.94
N GLU A 33 -7.79 10.10 -2.09
CA GLU A 33 -8.33 8.92 -2.78
C GLU A 33 -8.15 7.66 -1.92
N LEU A 34 -6.97 7.48 -1.33
CA LEU A 34 -6.70 6.36 -0.44
C LEU A 34 -7.57 6.41 0.82
N ALA A 35 -7.68 7.59 1.46
CA ALA A 35 -8.50 7.78 2.65
C ALA A 35 -9.98 7.50 2.38
N ASN A 36 -10.53 7.98 1.25
CA ASN A 36 -11.91 7.67 0.87
C ASN A 36 -12.12 6.17 0.61
N LYS A 37 -11.19 5.49 -0.08
CA LYS A 37 -11.27 4.02 -0.26
C LYS A 37 -11.27 3.27 1.06
N ILE A 38 -10.46 3.69 2.03
CA ILE A 38 -10.45 3.12 3.38
C ILE A 38 -11.81 3.33 4.04
N CYS A 39 -12.36 4.54 3.98
CA CYS A 39 -13.68 4.85 4.55
C CYS A 39 -14.79 4.00 3.93
N ASP A 40 -14.81 3.87 2.60
CA ASP A 40 -15.81 3.07 1.88
C ASP A 40 -15.75 1.60 2.31
N ILE A 41 -14.55 1.03 2.41
CA ILE A 41 -14.37 -0.36 2.87
C ILE A 41 -14.79 -0.51 4.34
N LEU A 42 -14.50 0.46 5.20
CA LEU A 42 -14.91 0.43 6.60
C LEU A 42 -16.43 0.59 6.76
N ASP A 43 -17.08 1.39 5.92
CA ASP A 43 -18.54 1.51 5.90
C ASP A 43 -19.22 0.16 5.58
N GLU A 44 -18.56 -0.69 4.77
CA GLU A 44 -19.04 -2.05 4.48
C GLU A 44 -18.71 -3.05 5.60
N LEU A 45 -17.47 -3.04 6.13
CA LEU A 45 -16.98 -4.03 7.09
C LEU A 45 -17.48 -3.79 8.52
N LYS A 46 -17.59 -2.53 8.93
CA LYS A 46 -17.98 -2.11 10.30
C LYS A 46 -18.87 -0.86 10.24
N PRO A 47 -20.10 -0.98 9.72
CA PRO A 47 -20.97 0.18 9.48
C PRO A 47 -21.32 0.90 10.77
N LYS A 48 -21.39 2.24 10.70
CA LYS A 48 -21.79 3.15 11.77
C LYS A 48 -22.99 3.99 11.33
N LYS A 49 -23.57 4.75 12.27
CA LYS A 49 -24.68 5.70 11.96
C LYS A 49 -24.24 6.80 10.99
N THR A 50 -23.01 7.26 11.10
CA THR A 50 -22.38 8.27 10.23
C THR A 50 -21.29 7.59 9.40
N LYS A 51 -21.11 8.06 8.17
CA LYS A 51 -20.06 7.53 7.29
C LYS A 51 -18.66 7.83 7.83
N TYR A 52 -17.71 6.94 7.63
CA TYR A 52 -16.32 7.16 8.03
C TYR A 52 -15.69 8.35 7.32
N SER A 53 -16.09 8.65 6.09
CA SER A 53 -15.62 9.81 5.32
C SER A 53 -15.95 11.16 5.98
N GLU A 54 -16.99 11.24 6.82
CA GLU A 54 -17.32 12.46 7.57
C GLU A 54 -16.29 12.79 8.67
N GLN A 55 -15.40 11.85 9.00
CA GLN A 55 -14.32 12.05 9.97
C GLN A 55 -13.04 12.62 9.32
N LEU A 56 -12.99 12.73 7.99
CA LEU A 56 -11.85 13.30 7.30
C LEU A 56 -11.75 14.80 7.57
N THR A 57 -10.59 15.22 8.07
CA THR A 57 -10.30 16.63 8.36
C THR A 57 -9.01 17.05 7.66
N PHE A 58 -9.07 18.17 6.95
CA PHE A 58 -7.89 18.75 6.32
C PHE A 58 -7.08 19.54 7.36
N VAL A 59 -5.78 19.32 7.35
CA VAL A 59 -4.84 20.02 8.21
C VAL A 59 -3.74 20.66 7.35
N GLU A 60 -2.99 21.62 7.92
CA GLU A 60 -1.82 22.18 7.27
C GLU A 60 -0.78 21.08 7.05
N ASP A 61 -0.19 21.05 5.85
CA ASP A 61 0.82 20.05 5.52
C ASP A 61 2.15 20.32 6.25
N ARG A 62 2.84 19.26 6.60
CA ARG A 62 4.16 19.38 7.27
C ARG A 62 5.20 19.95 6.28
N LYS A 63 6.11 20.76 6.79
CA LYS A 63 7.24 21.28 6.00
C LYS A 63 8.13 20.15 5.50
N GLY A 64 8.49 20.19 4.22
CA GLY A 64 9.33 19.17 3.59
C GLY A 64 8.63 17.84 3.32
N HIS A 65 7.31 17.83 3.29
CA HIS A 65 6.56 16.63 2.88
C HIS A 65 6.75 16.36 1.39
N ASP A 66 7.09 15.12 1.06
CA ASP A 66 7.22 14.71 -0.34
C ASP A 66 5.86 14.76 -1.04
N PHE A 67 5.84 15.42 -2.18
CA PHE A 67 4.61 15.56 -2.97
C PHE A 67 4.14 14.24 -3.56
N ARG A 68 5.07 13.33 -3.89
CA ARG A 68 4.77 12.06 -4.55
C ARG A 68 5.76 10.99 -4.14
N TYR A 69 5.23 9.80 -3.83
CA TYR A 69 6.00 8.57 -3.69
C TYR A 69 5.67 7.66 -4.87
N ALA A 70 6.62 7.48 -5.77
CA ALA A 70 6.54 6.51 -6.85
C ALA A 70 7.88 5.79 -6.95
N VAL A 71 7.85 4.48 -7.03
CA VAL A 71 9.04 3.63 -7.05
C VAL A 71 9.04 2.80 -8.33
N ASP A 72 10.13 2.90 -9.08
CA ASP A 72 10.36 2.05 -10.24
C ASP A 72 10.89 0.68 -9.76
N PHE A 73 10.09 -0.36 -9.93
CA PHE A 73 10.43 -1.74 -9.59
C PHE A 73 10.87 -2.59 -10.81
N SER A 74 11.15 -1.96 -11.95
CA SER A 74 11.47 -2.67 -13.19
C SER A 74 12.71 -3.58 -13.07
N LYS A 75 13.70 -3.20 -12.26
CA LYS A 75 14.91 -4.00 -12.04
C LYS A 75 14.59 -5.34 -11.36
N ILE A 76 13.86 -5.32 -10.23
CA ILE A 76 13.49 -6.55 -9.52
C ILE A 76 12.57 -7.42 -10.37
N HIS A 77 11.68 -6.80 -11.15
CA HIS A 77 10.85 -7.51 -12.12
C HIS A 77 11.69 -8.22 -13.19
N THR A 78 12.62 -7.50 -13.82
CA THR A 78 13.41 -8.04 -14.93
C THR A 78 14.41 -9.10 -14.47
N GLU A 79 15.08 -8.89 -13.34
CA GLU A 79 16.15 -9.76 -12.86
C GLU A 79 15.64 -10.94 -12.02
N LEU A 80 14.58 -10.74 -11.22
CA LEU A 80 14.06 -11.74 -10.28
C LEU A 80 12.61 -12.16 -10.57
N ASN A 81 12.01 -11.69 -11.66
CA ASN A 81 10.63 -11.98 -12.06
C ASN A 81 9.58 -11.68 -10.99
N TRP A 82 9.89 -10.75 -10.06
CA TRP A 82 8.93 -10.33 -9.04
C TRP A 82 7.96 -9.27 -9.58
N ASN A 83 6.70 -9.39 -9.21
CA ASN A 83 5.65 -8.41 -9.52
C ASN A 83 4.79 -8.14 -8.29
N PRO A 84 4.32 -6.88 -8.10
CA PRO A 84 3.32 -6.60 -7.09
C PRO A 84 1.98 -7.26 -7.46
N THR A 85 1.19 -7.62 -6.45
CA THR A 85 -0.16 -8.15 -6.66
C THR A 85 -1.06 -7.09 -7.28
N LYS A 86 -1.74 -7.40 -8.37
CA LYS A 86 -2.64 -6.46 -9.09
C LYS A 86 -3.95 -6.14 -8.33
N ASN A 87 -4.28 -6.89 -7.29
CA ASN A 87 -5.50 -6.72 -6.50
C ASN A 87 -5.26 -5.80 -5.29
N PHE A 88 -4.94 -4.53 -5.53
CA PHE A 88 -4.72 -3.54 -4.46
C PHE A 88 -5.92 -3.43 -3.51
N GLU A 89 -7.13 -3.34 -4.03
CA GLU A 89 -8.35 -3.15 -3.22
C GLU A 89 -8.65 -4.37 -2.34
N GLY A 90 -8.49 -5.59 -2.87
CA GLY A 90 -8.62 -6.81 -2.08
C GLY A 90 -7.60 -6.88 -0.94
N LYS A 91 -6.34 -6.49 -1.21
CA LYS A 91 -5.29 -6.46 -0.18
C LYS A 91 -5.49 -5.36 0.86
N LEU A 92 -6.02 -4.21 0.45
CA LEU A 92 -6.42 -3.15 1.38
C LEU A 92 -7.55 -3.63 2.30
N ARG A 93 -8.56 -4.30 1.75
CA ARG A 93 -9.66 -4.90 2.51
C ARG A 93 -9.18 -5.96 3.52
N GLU A 94 -8.29 -6.86 3.13
CA GLU A 94 -7.66 -7.82 4.03
C GLU A 94 -6.96 -7.13 5.20
N THR A 95 -6.20 -6.06 4.92
CA THR A 95 -5.50 -5.28 5.95
C THR A 95 -6.46 -4.61 6.91
N LEU A 96 -7.52 -3.97 6.39
CA LEU A 96 -8.53 -3.31 7.23
C LEU A 96 -9.31 -4.31 8.08
N LYS A 97 -9.64 -5.48 7.53
CA LYS A 97 -10.27 -6.55 8.30
C LYS A 97 -9.37 -7.01 9.45
N TRP A 98 -8.08 -7.23 9.17
CA TRP A 98 -7.11 -7.58 10.20
C TRP A 98 -7.03 -6.51 11.31
N CYS A 99 -7.01 -5.21 10.95
CA CYS A 99 -7.02 -4.12 11.92
C CYS A 99 -8.26 -4.15 12.80
N ILE A 100 -9.46 -4.38 12.22
CA ILE A 100 -10.73 -4.46 12.97
C ILE A 100 -10.72 -5.65 13.95
N ASP A 101 -10.20 -6.80 13.50
CA ASP A 101 -10.18 -8.04 14.28
C ASP A 101 -9.14 -7.99 15.44
N ASN A 102 -8.21 -7.02 15.42
CA ASN A 102 -7.13 -6.84 16.41
C ASN A 102 -7.18 -5.48 17.14
N GLU A 103 -8.34 -4.82 17.18
CA GLU A 103 -8.59 -3.61 17.98
C GLU A 103 -8.60 -3.88 19.49
#